data_049389568e2ce2b708c922dfd69d92a1
#
_entry.id   049389568e2ce2b708c922dfd69d92a1
#
_cell.length_a   1.000
_cell.length_b   1.000
_cell.length_c   1.000
_cell.angle_alpha   90.00
_cell.angle_beta   90.00
_cell.angle_gamma   90.00
#
_symmetry.space_group_name_H-M   'P 1'
#
loop_
_entity.id
_entity.type
_entity.pdbx_description
1 polymer ?
#
loop_
_entity_poly.entity_id
_entity_poly.type
_entity_poly.pdbx_seq_one_letter_code
_entity_poly.pdbx_strand_id
1 'polypeptide(L)'
;MKLNHDQLEIDFPHWLNWAREIQAISQTGLHFAENDYQTQRFQRLSEISAEILGNYTNLDSADLVEIFADQIGYATPRIDVRGAAFRDGSLLLVRERIDGGWTMPGGWADVGDFPSAAVEREVLEEAGFKVEARKVIGIYDANRTGPLEIFHAFKIVFLCEIISGEPRPSFETSEVAFFSHDEIPQVLSGERTRQRHIHDAFVALSEDRPTIFD
;
A
#
# COMPACT_ATOMS: atom_id res chain seq x y z
N MET A 1 -6.33 7.11 27.54
CA MET A 1 -7.66 6.78 26.98
C MET A 1 -7.41 5.72 25.91
N LYS A 2 -7.78 4.45 26.12
CA LYS A 2 -7.58 3.40 25.12
C LYS A 2 -8.52 3.72 23.96
N LEU A 3 -7.96 4.09 22.80
CA LEU A 3 -8.73 4.14 21.56
C LEU A 3 -9.19 2.72 21.27
N ASN A 4 -10.51 2.55 21.20
CA ASN A 4 -11.11 1.28 20.84
C ASN A 4 -10.73 0.99 19.37
N HIS A 5 -9.89 -0.01 19.14
CA HIS A 5 -9.50 -0.49 17.81
C HIS A 5 -10.71 -0.95 16.96
N ASP A 6 -11.86 -1.20 17.58
CA ASP A 6 -13.07 -1.75 16.94
C ASP A 6 -13.89 -0.73 16.12
N GLN A 7 -13.55 0.56 16.10
CA GLN A 7 -14.38 1.59 15.45
C GLN A 7 -13.93 2.03 14.05
N LEU A 8 -12.91 1.39 13.47
CA LEU A 8 -12.43 1.69 12.10
C LEU A 8 -12.40 0.45 11.19
N GLU A 9 -13.04 -0.64 11.55
CA GLU A 9 -13.30 -1.73 10.60
C GLU A 9 -14.31 -1.22 9.56
N ILE A 10 -13.81 -0.78 8.42
CA ILE A 10 -14.63 -0.74 7.22
C ILE A 10 -14.89 -2.21 6.89
N ASP A 11 -16.13 -2.64 7.08
CA ASP A 11 -16.59 -3.97 6.71
C ASP A 11 -16.46 -4.07 5.19
N PHE A 12 -15.36 -4.68 4.72
CA PHE A 12 -15.17 -4.92 3.30
C PHE A 12 -16.31 -5.79 2.80
N PRO A 13 -16.84 -5.52 1.61
CA PRO A 13 -17.83 -6.40 1.01
C PRO A 13 -17.30 -7.83 0.99
N HIS A 14 -18.02 -8.77 1.58
CA HIS A 14 -17.61 -10.18 1.64
C HIS A 14 -17.23 -10.75 0.27
N TRP A 15 -17.90 -10.29 -0.81
CA TRP A 15 -17.61 -10.72 -2.17
C TRP A 15 -16.16 -10.40 -2.59
N LEU A 16 -15.58 -9.29 -2.13
CA LEU A 16 -14.20 -8.91 -2.47
C LEU A 16 -13.19 -9.85 -1.80
N ASN A 17 -13.41 -10.15 -0.51
CA ASN A 17 -12.56 -11.09 0.20
C ASN A 17 -12.63 -12.48 -0.45
N TRP A 18 -13.84 -12.93 -0.81
CA TRP A 18 -14.02 -14.19 -1.53
C TRP A 18 -13.30 -14.19 -2.90
N ALA A 19 -13.43 -13.13 -3.69
CA ALA A 19 -12.75 -13.03 -4.96
C ALA A 19 -11.23 -13.13 -4.81
N ARG A 20 -10.64 -12.38 -3.86
CA ARG A 20 -9.20 -12.43 -3.56
C ARG A 20 -8.74 -13.81 -3.09
N GLU A 21 -9.49 -14.42 -2.19
CA GLU A 21 -9.18 -15.75 -1.68
C GLU A 21 -9.23 -16.81 -2.79
N ILE A 22 -10.27 -16.78 -3.62
CA ILE A 22 -10.40 -17.67 -4.77
C ILE A 22 -9.25 -17.44 -5.76
N GLN A 23 -8.88 -16.19 -6.05
CA GLN A 23 -7.75 -15.88 -6.92
C GLN A 23 -6.44 -16.43 -6.35
N ALA A 24 -6.17 -16.22 -5.07
CA ALA A 24 -4.95 -16.69 -4.42
C ALA A 24 -4.86 -18.24 -4.39
N ILE A 25 -5.98 -18.92 -4.12
CA ILE A 25 -6.08 -20.38 -4.21
C ILE A 25 -5.82 -20.86 -5.64
N SER A 26 -6.43 -20.18 -6.63
CA SER A 26 -6.27 -20.51 -8.05
C SER A 26 -4.81 -20.37 -8.50
N GLN A 27 -4.19 -19.22 -8.25
CA GLN A 27 -2.81 -18.94 -8.61
C GLN A 27 -1.83 -19.97 -7.98
N THR A 28 -1.98 -20.19 -6.67
CA THR A 28 -1.16 -21.16 -5.95
C THR A 28 -1.40 -22.59 -6.48
N GLY A 29 -2.66 -22.93 -6.74
CA GLY A 29 -3.03 -24.23 -7.28
C GLY A 29 -2.49 -24.47 -8.70
N LEU A 30 -2.51 -23.46 -9.56
CA LEU A 30 -1.90 -23.52 -10.91
C LEU A 30 -0.39 -23.74 -10.83
N HIS A 31 0.29 -23.10 -9.87
CA HIS A 31 1.73 -23.29 -9.68
C HIS A 31 2.11 -24.72 -9.30
N PHE A 32 1.27 -25.41 -8.51
CA PHE A 32 1.50 -26.78 -8.04
C PHE A 32 0.70 -27.84 -8.81
N ALA A 33 -0.01 -27.48 -9.88
CA ALA A 33 -0.80 -28.43 -10.65
C ALA A 33 0.08 -29.48 -11.33
N GLU A 34 -0.23 -30.76 -11.10
CA GLU A 34 0.53 -31.90 -11.61
C GLU A 34 -0.09 -32.52 -12.88
N ASN A 35 -1.32 -32.10 -13.25
CA ASN A 35 -2.04 -32.65 -14.37
C ASN A 35 -3.10 -31.67 -14.92
N ASP A 36 -3.57 -31.95 -16.16
CA ASP A 36 -4.54 -31.10 -16.87
C ASP A 36 -5.86 -30.94 -16.12
N TYR A 37 -6.29 -31.94 -15.37
CA TYR A 37 -7.54 -31.90 -14.60
C TYR A 37 -7.45 -30.87 -13.47
N GLN A 38 -6.33 -30.83 -12.74
CA GLN A 38 -6.07 -29.82 -11.72
C GLN A 38 -5.94 -28.43 -12.35
N THR A 39 -5.18 -28.32 -13.44
CA THR A 39 -4.99 -27.07 -14.17
C THR A 39 -6.34 -26.46 -14.60
N GLN A 40 -7.21 -27.24 -15.23
CA GLN A 40 -8.53 -26.75 -15.67
C GLN A 40 -9.40 -26.26 -14.49
N ARG A 41 -9.34 -26.94 -13.35
CA ARG A 41 -10.12 -26.54 -12.17
C ARG A 41 -9.62 -25.23 -11.57
N PHE A 42 -8.31 -25.05 -11.45
CA PHE A 42 -7.74 -23.80 -10.95
C PHE A 42 -7.94 -22.66 -11.95
N GLN A 43 -7.84 -22.91 -13.26
CA GLN A 43 -8.22 -21.92 -14.26
C GLN A 43 -9.67 -21.48 -14.10
N ARG A 44 -10.60 -22.43 -13.89
CA ARG A 44 -12.00 -22.08 -13.65
C ARG A 44 -12.22 -21.27 -12.38
N LEU A 45 -11.46 -21.51 -11.31
CA LEU A 45 -11.51 -20.68 -10.10
C LEU A 45 -11.01 -19.26 -10.37
N SER A 46 -9.94 -19.09 -11.17
CA SER A 46 -9.46 -17.77 -11.60
C SER A 46 -10.54 -16.99 -12.36
N GLU A 47 -11.21 -17.64 -13.30
CA GLU A 47 -12.33 -17.06 -14.06
C GLU A 47 -13.49 -16.63 -13.13
N ILE A 48 -13.87 -17.48 -12.17
CA ILE A 48 -14.93 -17.16 -11.19
C ILE A 48 -14.55 -15.93 -10.36
N SER A 49 -13.29 -15.83 -9.93
CA SER A 49 -12.81 -14.65 -9.23
C SER A 49 -12.93 -13.38 -10.09
N ALA A 50 -12.53 -13.46 -11.36
CA ALA A 50 -12.64 -12.36 -12.31
C ALA A 50 -14.11 -11.98 -12.58
N GLU A 51 -15.01 -12.96 -12.72
CA GLU A 51 -16.46 -12.74 -12.85
C GLU A 51 -17.04 -12.02 -11.62
N ILE A 52 -16.66 -12.41 -10.41
CA ILE A 52 -17.10 -11.73 -9.18
C ILE A 52 -16.65 -10.27 -9.20
N LEU A 53 -15.35 -10.01 -9.45
CA LEU A 53 -14.83 -8.65 -9.52
C LEU A 53 -15.49 -7.82 -10.60
N GLY A 54 -15.66 -8.35 -11.81
CA GLY A 54 -16.32 -7.66 -12.93
C GLY A 54 -17.79 -7.32 -12.64
N ASN A 55 -18.51 -8.17 -11.88
CA ASN A 55 -19.91 -7.91 -11.53
C ASN A 55 -20.09 -6.77 -10.51
N TYR A 56 -19.10 -6.51 -9.67
CA TYR A 56 -19.20 -5.54 -8.57
C TYR A 56 -18.27 -4.33 -8.73
N THR A 57 -17.51 -4.26 -9.83
CA THR A 57 -16.62 -3.14 -10.17
C THR A 57 -16.86 -2.72 -11.62
N ASN A 58 -16.16 -1.67 -12.08
CA ASN A 58 -16.16 -1.25 -13.48
C ASN A 58 -15.05 -1.94 -14.31
N LEU A 59 -14.43 -3.02 -13.78
CA LEU A 59 -13.38 -3.76 -14.47
C LEU A 59 -13.98 -4.83 -15.38
N ASP A 60 -13.38 -5.03 -16.55
CA ASP A 60 -13.78 -6.10 -17.45
C ASP A 60 -13.26 -7.45 -16.94
N SER A 61 -14.13 -8.47 -16.93
CA SER A 61 -13.76 -9.80 -16.44
C SER A 61 -12.70 -10.47 -17.31
N ALA A 62 -12.68 -10.20 -18.63
CA ALA A 62 -11.67 -10.77 -19.52
C ALA A 62 -10.29 -10.17 -19.26
N ASP A 63 -10.22 -8.84 -19.06
CA ASP A 63 -8.97 -8.17 -18.68
C ASP A 63 -8.44 -8.70 -17.33
N LEU A 64 -9.34 -8.96 -16.38
CA LEU A 64 -8.97 -9.52 -15.07
C LEU A 64 -8.40 -10.94 -15.20
N VAL A 65 -8.95 -11.78 -16.09
CA VAL A 65 -8.41 -13.13 -16.35
C VAL A 65 -6.99 -13.04 -16.89
N GLU A 66 -6.72 -12.12 -17.82
CA GLU A 66 -5.37 -11.89 -18.35
C GLU A 66 -4.40 -11.41 -17.25
N ILE A 67 -4.82 -10.43 -16.43
CA ILE A 67 -4.03 -9.93 -15.29
C ILE A 67 -3.70 -11.07 -14.30
N PHE A 68 -4.65 -11.98 -14.05
CA PHE A 68 -4.42 -13.11 -13.15
C PHE A 68 -3.51 -14.18 -13.77
N ALA A 69 -3.59 -14.40 -15.08
CA ALA A 69 -2.72 -15.34 -15.78
C ALA A 69 -1.23 -14.93 -15.73
N ASP A 70 -0.95 -13.64 -15.65
CA ASP A 70 0.40 -13.10 -15.52
C ASP A 70 0.98 -13.27 -14.09
N GLN A 71 0.13 -13.60 -13.11
CA GLN A 71 0.58 -13.84 -11.73
C GLN A 71 1.03 -15.29 -11.55
N ILE A 72 2.34 -15.54 -11.61
CA ILE A 72 2.92 -16.88 -11.50
C ILE A 72 3.44 -17.14 -10.08
N GLY A 73 3.29 -18.37 -9.59
CA GLY A 73 3.88 -18.82 -8.34
C GLY A 73 2.91 -18.75 -7.16
N TYR A 74 3.46 -18.93 -5.95
CA TYR A 74 2.66 -18.86 -4.71
C TYR A 74 2.14 -17.44 -4.50
N ALA A 75 0.84 -17.30 -4.28
CA ALA A 75 0.21 -16.00 -4.02
C ALA A 75 0.66 -15.45 -2.66
N THR A 76 1.29 -14.27 -2.68
CA THR A 76 1.73 -13.55 -1.47
C THR A 76 1.24 -12.11 -1.50
N PRO A 77 1.02 -11.46 -0.34
CA PRO A 77 0.78 -10.02 -0.31
C PRO A 77 1.96 -9.26 -0.92
N ARG A 78 1.66 -8.18 -1.63
CA ARG A 78 2.67 -7.21 -2.10
C ARG A 78 3.15 -6.36 -0.93
N ILE A 79 4.31 -5.73 -1.06
CA ILE A 79 4.88 -4.84 -0.04
C ILE A 79 4.89 -3.41 -0.59
N ASP A 80 4.19 -2.52 0.12
CA ASP A 80 4.18 -1.08 -0.11
C ASP A 80 4.97 -0.41 1.03
N VAL A 81 5.96 0.43 0.73
CA VAL A 81 6.77 1.15 1.72
C VAL A 81 6.45 2.63 1.68
N ARG A 82 6.34 3.29 2.85
CA ARG A 82 6.08 4.73 2.98
C ARG A 82 7.05 5.39 3.94
N GLY A 83 7.59 6.54 3.56
CA GLY A 83 8.53 7.32 4.36
C GLY A 83 7.84 8.49 5.08
N ALA A 84 7.76 8.41 6.41
CA ALA A 84 7.38 9.55 7.25
C ALA A 84 8.65 10.33 7.61
N ALA A 85 8.96 11.34 6.81
CA ALA A 85 10.10 12.23 7.02
C ALA A 85 9.62 13.58 7.56
N PHE A 86 10.35 14.13 8.53
CA PHE A 86 9.95 15.37 9.21
C PHE A 86 11.02 16.44 9.11
N ARG A 87 10.57 17.72 9.02
CA ARG A 87 11.39 18.91 9.16
C ARG A 87 10.65 19.88 10.08
N ASP A 88 11.31 20.32 11.15
CA ASP A 88 10.76 21.27 12.14
C ASP A 88 9.36 20.87 12.65
N GLY A 89 9.15 19.56 12.89
CA GLY A 89 7.88 19.02 13.37
C GLY A 89 6.79 18.88 12.32
N SER A 90 7.06 19.20 11.04
CA SER A 90 6.14 19.09 9.92
C SER A 90 6.45 17.85 9.07
N LEU A 91 5.42 17.11 8.68
CA LEU A 91 5.50 15.88 7.88
C LEU A 91 5.64 16.22 6.39
N LEU A 92 6.60 15.57 5.73
CA LEU A 92 6.77 15.62 4.29
C LEU A 92 5.65 14.83 3.59
N LEU A 93 4.92 15.50 2.70
CA LEU A 93 3.97 14.88 1.80
C LEU A 93 4.27 15.27 0.34
N VAL A 94 3.89 14.41 -0.57
CA VAL A 94 3.91 14.63 -2.02
C VAL A 94 2.49 14.59 -2.55
N ARG A 95 2.21 15.34 -3.62
CA ARG A 95 0.91 15.35 -4.27
C ARG A 95 0.94 14.51 -5.52
N GLU A 96 0.18 13.45 -5.54
CA GLU A 96 0.07 12.54 -6.67
C GLU A 96 -0.54 13.20 -7.90
N ARG A 97 -0.01 12.90 -9.09
CA ARG A 97 -0.61 13.39 -10.35
C ARG A 97 -1.85 12.62 -10.74
N ILE A 98 -1.94 11.36 -10.36
CA ILE A 98 -3.01 10.46 -10.79
C ILE A 98 -4.37 10.81 -10.18
N ASP A 99 -4.40 11.23 -8.92
CA ASP A 99 -5.65 11.53 -8.18
C ASP A 99 -5.65 12.92 -7.52
N GLY A 100 -4.52 13.63 -7.56
CA GLY A 100 -4.36 14.95 -6.93
C GLY A 100 -4.35 14.91 -5.41
N GLY A 101 -4.33 13.74 -4.79
CA GLY A 101 -4.27 13.54 -3.35
C GLY A 101 -2.86 13.65 -2.79
N TRP A 102 -2.75 13.97 -1.49
CA TRP A 102 -1.49 14.02 -0.78
C TRP A 102 -1.17 12.69 -0.11
N THR A 103 0.09 12.28 -0.15
CA THR A 103 0.57 11.02 0.43
C THR A 103 1.96 11.18 1.03
N MET A 104 2.33 10.34 1.97
CA MET A 104 3.73 10.12 2.29
C MET A 104 4.44 9.52 1.07
N PRO A 105 5.64 10.00 0.69
CA PRO A 105 6.39 9.43 -0.42
C PRO A 105 6.66 7.94 -0.19
N GLY A 106 6.61 7.15 -1.27
CA GLY A 106 6.81 5.71 -1.20
C GLY A 106 6.02 4.95 -2.25
N GLY A 107 6.34 3.68 -2.44
CA GLY A 107 5.80 2.83 -3.48
C GLY A 107 5.97 1.35 -3.19
N TRP A 108 5.89 0.54 -4.25
CA TRP A 108 6.14 -0.89 -4.17
C TRP A 108 7.63 -1.17 -3.95
N ALA A 109 7.93 -2.07 -3.02
CA ALA A 109 9.29 -2.56 -2.85
C ALA A 109 9.65 -3.52 -4.01
N ASP A 110 10.81 -3.33 -4.62
CA ASP A 110 11.32 -4.20 -5.66
C ASP A 110 11.96 -5.47 -5.09
N VAL A 111 11.94 -6.55 -5.89
CA VAL A 111 12.62 -7.79 -5.53
C VAL A 111 14.13 -7.55 -5.46
N GLY A 112 14.71 -7.81 -4.29
CA GLY A 112 16.13 -7.59 -4.02
C GLY A 112 16.43 -6.34 -3.21
N ASP A 113 15.47 -5.45 -3.03
CA ASP A 113 15.62 -4.29 -2.15
C ASP A 113 15.63 -4.70 -0.67
N PHE A 114 16.50 -4.05 0.09
CA PHE A 114 16.28 -4.00 1.54
C PHE A 114 15.13 -3.04 1.84
N PRO A 115 14.23 -3.35 2.78
CA PRO A 115 13.07 -2.48 3.06
C PRO A 115 13.41 -1.03 3.37
N SER A 116 14.53 -0.79 4.09
CA SER A 116 15.04 0.55 4.34
C SER A 116 15.53 1.25 3.06
N ALA A 117 16.25 0.52 2.20
CA ALA A 117 16.74 1.07 0.94
C ALA A 117 15.59 1.40 -0.03
N ALA A 118 14.54 0.56 -0.06
CA ALA A 118 13.35 0.82 -0.87
C ALA A 118 12.70 2.17 -0.48
N VAL A 119 12.40 2.38 0.80
CA VAL A 119 11.77 3.64 1.24
C VAL A 119 12.68 4.85 1.04
N GLU A 120 13.98 4.71 1.27
CA GLU A 120 14.95 5.81 1.05
C GLU A 120 15.03 6.20 -0.42
N ARG A 121 15.01 5.24 -1.34
CA ARG A 121 14.96 5.45 -2.79
C ARG A 121 13.68 6.19 -3.19
N GLU A 122 12.53 5.71 -2.76
CA GLU A 122 11.22 6.31 -3.06
C GLU A 122 11.13 7.77 -2.58
N VAL A 123 11.57 8.07 -1.34
CA VAL A 123 11.59 9.44 -0.82
C VAL A 123 12.49 10.35 -1.66
N LEU A 124 13.64 9.83 -2.12
CA LEU A 124 14.54 10.59 -2.98
C LEU A 124 13.94 10.84 -4.36
N GLU A 125 13.33 9.84 -4.96
CA GLU A 125 12.75 9.91 -6.31
C GLU A 125 11.52 10.80 -6.35
N GLU A 126 10.60 10.66 -5.40
CA GLU A 126 9.32 11.36 -5.40
C GLU A 126 9.36 12.76 -4.78
N ALA A 127 10.25 12.99 -3.81
CA ALA A 127 10.28 14.23 -3.04
C ALA A 127 11.61 15.02 -3.13
N GLY A 128 12.70 14.40 -3.64
CA GLY A 128 14.01 15.03 -3.77
C GLY A 128 14.86 15.05 -2.49
N PHE A 129 14.45 14.31 -1.46
CA PHE A 129 15.18 14.25 -0.18
C PHE A 129 15.92 12.95 -0.02
N LYS A 130 17.21 13.04 0.34
CA LYS A 130 17.96 11.90 0.85
C LYS A 130 17.61 11.72 2.32
N VAL A 131 17.10 10.56 2.67
CA VAL A 131 16.72 10.20 4.04
C VAL A 131 17.45 8.96 4.52
N GLU A 132 17.38 8.71 5.82
CA GLU A 132 17.80 7.47 6.46
C GLU A 132 16.63 6.91 7.25
N ALA A 133 16.22 5.67 6.95
CA ALA A 133 15.16 4.98 7.67
C ALA A 133 15.65 4.59 9.08
N ARG A 134 14.98 5.08 10.12
CA ARG A 134 15.38 4.90 11.52
C ARG A 134 14.65 3.77 12.22
N LYS A 135 13.35 3.66 12.01
CA LYS A 135 12.53 2.59 12.59
C LYS A 135 11.25 2.38 11.77
N VAL A 136 10.65 1.22 11.94
CA VAL A 136 9.30 0.95 11.44
C VAL A 136 8.29 1.54 12.41
N ILE A 137 7.43 2.44 11.92
CA ILE A 137 6.31 3.01 12.68
C ILE A 137 5.22 1.96 12.80
N GLY A 138 4.84 1.37 11.66
CA GLY A 138 3.80 0.36 11.65
C GLY A 138 3.81 -0.50 10.39
N ILE A 139 3.19 -1.68 10.51
CA ILE A 139 2.88 -2.60 9.42
C ILE A 139 1.36 -2.73 9.37
N TYR A 140 0.76 -2.34 8.26
CA TYR A 140 -0.68 -2.25 8.10
C TYR A 140 -1.16 -3.14 6.97
N ASP A 141 -2.29 -3.80 7.15
CA ASP A 141 -3.03 -4.38 6.03
C ASP A 141 -3.57 -3.24 5.15
N ALA A 142 -2.96 -3.03 3.98
CA ALA A 142 -3.33 -1.95 3.07
C ALA A 142 -4.78 -2.07 2.58
N ASN A 143 -5.33 -3.28 2.60
CA ASN A 143 -6.66 -3.58 2.13
C ASN A 143 -7.76 -3.43 3.19
N ARG A 144 -7.40 -3.36 4.48
CA ARG A 144 -8.38 -3.31 5.59
C ARG A 144 -9.16 -2.00 5.66
N THR A 145 -8.62 -0.95 5.10
CA THR A 145 -9.19 0.40 5.20
C THR A 145 -9.16 1.18 3.88
N GLY A 146 -8.90 0.54 2.73
CA GLY A 146 -8.67 1.13 1.44
C GLY A 146 -9.80 0.98 0.42
N PRO A 147 -9.66 1.62 -0.73
CA PRO A 147 -10.48 1.31 -1.87
C PRO A 147 -10.25 -0.14 -2.31
N LEU A 148 -11.11 -0.60 -3.19
CA LEU A 148 -11.13 -1.99 -3.67
C LEU A 148 -9.87 -2.30 -4.49
N GLU A 149 -8.77 -2.67 -3.82
CA GLU A 149 -7.61 -3.19 -4.53
C GLU A 149 -7.79 -4.67 -4.85
N ILE A 150 -7.42 -5.07 -6.07
CA ILE A 150 -7.54 -6.46 -6.53
C ILE A 150 -6.58 -7.37 -5.72
N PHE A 151 -5.37 -6.91 -5.49
CA PHE A 151 -4.34 -7.68 -4.79
C PHE A 151 -4.19 -7.26 -3.33
N HIS A 152 -3.92 -8.24 -2.48
CA HIS A 152 -3.58 -8.00 -1.09
C HIS A 152 -2.19 -7.37 -0.96
N ALA A 153 -2.04 -6.40 -0.07
CA ALA A 153 -0.76 -5.75 0.20
C ALA A 153 -0.58 -5.45 1.70
N PHE A 154 0.68 -5.50 2.14
CA PHE A 154 1.08 -4.92 3.42
C PHE A 154 1.77 -3.58 3.18
N LYS A 155 1.40 -2.59 3.97
CA LYS A 155 2.00 -1.27 3.97
C LYS A 155 2.93 -1.13 5.17
N ILE A 156 4.21 -0.83 4.90
CA ILE A 156 5.22 -0.61 5.93
C ILE A 156 5.56 0.87 5.97
N VAL A 157 5.26 1.54 7.08
CA VAL A 157 5.56 2.96 7.27
C VAL A 157 6.83 3.09 8.10
N PHE A 158 7.81 3.82 7.57
CA PHE A 158 9.10 4.07 8.21
C PHE A 158 9.18 5.51 8.74
N LEU A 159 9.70 5.69 9.94
CA LEU A 159 10.21 6.99 10.39
C LEU A 159 11.55 7.23 9.73
N CYS A 160 11.68 8.33 8.98
CA CYS A 160 12.87 8.69 8.24
C CYS A 160 13.45 10.01 8.72
N GLU A 161 14.78 10.06 8.87
CA GLU A 161 15.53 11.29 9.14
C GLU A 161 16.01 11.91 7.83
N ILE A 162 15.73 13.20 7.61
CA ILE A 162 16.20 13.92 6.43
C ILE A 162 17.70 14.24 6.61
N ILE A 163 18.52 13.75 5.69
CA ILE A 163 19.97 13.97 5.66
C ILE A 163 20.33 15.18 4.82
N SER A 164 19.67 15.32 3.63
CA SER A 164 19.92 16.41 2.70
C SER A 164 18.85 16.45 1.61
N GLY A 165 18.89 17.45 0.76
CA GLY A 165 18.01 17.60 -0.38
C GLY A 165 17.07 18.79 -0.25
N GLU A 166 16.34 19.05 -1.34
CA GLU A 166 15.37 20.12 -1.46
C GLU A 166 14.09 19.58 -2.10
N PRO A 167 12.92 20.20 -1.84
CA PRO A 167 11.66 19.78 -2.44
C PRO A 167 11.77 19.74 -3.96
N ARG A 168 11.59 18.59 -4.54
CA ARG A 168 11.64 18.38 -5.99
C ARG A 168 10.58 17.35 -6.39
N PRO A 169 9.49 17.81 -7.05
CA PRO A 169 8.51 16.90 -7.62
C PRO A 169 9.13 15.97 -8.67
N SER A 170 8.53 14.81 -8.83
CA SER A 170 8.93 13.82 -9.82
C SER A 170 8.01 13.81 -11.04
N PHE A 171 8.19 12.82 -11.86
CA PHE A 171 7.25 12.56 -12.95
C PHE A 171 5.89 12.03 -12.42
N GLU A 172 5.84 11.40 -11.26
CA GLU A 172 4.63 10.89 -10.61
C GLU A 172 3.97 11.92 -9.69
N THR A 173 4.76 12.82 -9.11
CA THR A 173 4.29 13.83 -8.16
C THR A 173 4.26 15.24 -8.77
N SER A 174 3.30 16.08 -8.35
CA SER A 174 3.13 17.45 -8.83
C SER A 174 3.64 18.51 -7.86
N GLU A 175 3.60 18.20 -6.56
CA GLU A 175 3.98 19.10 -5.47
C GLU A 175 4.66 18.31 -4.35
N VAL A 176 5.56 19.00 -3.62
CA VAL A 176 6.24 18.48 -2.42
C VAL A 176 6.16 19.54 -1.35
N ALA A 177 5.61 19.23 -0.18
CA ALA A 177 5.44 20.19 0.89
C ALA A 177 5.51 19.54 2.28
N PHE A 178 5.77 20.37 3.30
CA PHE A 178 5.73 19.99 4.69
C PHE A 178 4.47 20.53 5.36
N PHE A 179 3.82 19.71 6.17
CA PHE A 179 2.58 20.06 6.86
C PHE A 179 2.71 19.77 8.36
N SER A 180 2.33 20.75 9.19
CA SER A 180 2.13 20.50 10.61
C SER A 180 0.92 19.60 10.82
N HIS A 181 0.80 19.01 12.01
CA HIS A 181 -0.32 18.09 12.33
C HIS A 181 -1.70 18.71 12.05
N ASP A 182 -1.86 20.00 12.34
CA ASP A 182 -3.15 20.70 12.20
C ASP A 182 -3.41 21.21 10.77
N GLU A 183 -2.41 21.16 9.89
CA GLU A 183 -2.47 21.64 8.51
C GLU A 183 -2.49 20.51 7.47
N ILE A 184 -2.62 19.27 7.91
CA ILE A 184 -2.69 18.13 7.00
C ILE A 184 -3.84 18.30 6.01
N PRO A 185 -3.57 18.18 4.68
CA PRO A 185 -4.59 18.33 3.67
C PRO A 185 -5.75 17.34 3.84
N GLN A 186 -6.96 17.82 3.58
CA GLN A 186 -8.15 16.95 3.67
C GLN A 186 -8.20 15.91 2.54
N VAL A 187 -7.66 16.24 1.37
CA VAL A 187 -7.61 15.35 0.22
C VAL A 187 -6.32 14.55 0.27
N LEU A 188 -6.38 13.36 0.83
CA LEU A 188 -5.30 12.39 0.81
C LEU A 188 -5.47 11.44 -0.38
N SER A 189 -4.35 10.91 -0.91
CA SER A 189 -4.36 9.78 -1.81
C SER A 189 -4.79 8.53 -1.01
N GLY A 190 -6.07 8.19 -1.11
CA GLY A 190 -6.74 7.26 -0.20
C GLY A 190 -6.20 5.83 -0.23
N GLU A 191 -5.56 5.44 -1.31
CA GLU A 191 -4.93 4.13 -1.46
C GLU A 191 -3.54 4.08 -0.83
N ARG A 192 -2.85 5.24 -0.80
CA ARG A 192 -1.44 5.33 -0.41
C ARG A 192 -1.27 5.75 1.04
N THR A 193 -1.92 6.84 1.45
CA THR A 193 -1.80 7.36 2.83
C THR A 193 -3.17 7.71 3.40
N ARG A 194 -3.38 7.37 4.67
CA ARG A 194 -4.59 7.64 5.42
C ARG A 194 -4.31 8.44 6.67
N GLN A 195 -5.34 9.04 7.24
CA GLN A 195 -5.26 9.80 8.50
C GLN A 195 -4.62 8.98 9.62
N ARG A 196 -4.92 7.66 9.71
CA ARG A 196 -4.31 6.75 10.69
C ARG A 196 -2.77 6.72 10.55
N HIS A 197 -2.27 6.54 9.32
CA HIS A 197 -0.83 6.48 9.06
C HIS A 197 -0.13 7.79 9.45
N ILE A 198 -0.77 8.95 9.14
CA ILE A 198 -0.27 10.28 9.49
C ILE A 198 -0.27 10.46 11.01
N HIS A 199 -1.38 10.13 11.68
CA HIS A 199 -1.45 10.20 13.14
C HIS A 199 -0.36 9.37 13.81
N ASP A 200 -0.18 8.11 13.38
CA ASP A 200 0.82 7.21 13.93
C ASP A 200 2.24 7.72 13.66
N ALA A 201 2.48 8.40 12.53
CA ALA A 201 3.75 9.03 12.21
C ALA A 201 4.07 10.21 13.16
N PHE A 202 3.11 11.10 13.45
CA PHE A 202 3.30 12.18 14.41
C PHE A 202 3.51 11.66 15.84
N VAL A 203 2.79 10.63 16.23
CA VAL A 203 2.98 9.97 17.51
C VAL A 203 4.38 9.36 17.60
N ALA A 204 4.85 8.68 16.54
CA ALA A 204 6.18 8.08 16.52
C ALA A 204 7.33 9.09 16.50
N LEU A 205 7.07 10.34 16.05
CA LEU A 205 8.03 11.44 16.14
C LEU A 205 8.19 11.94 17.58
N SER A 206 7.08 12.01 18.34
CA SER A 206 7.05 12.62 19.69
C SER A 206 7.31 11.62 20.82
N GLU A 207 7.06 10.34 20.60
CA GLU A 207 7.11 9.29 21.60
C GLU A 207 7.88 8.06 21.07
N ASP A 208 8.68 7.45 21.94
CA ASP A 208 9.29 6.15 21.63
C ASP A 208 8.27 5.03 21.89
N ARG A 209 7.48 4.73 20.88
CA ARG A 209 6.48 3.65 20.92
C ARG A 209 6.96 2.40 20.19
N PRO A 210 6.49 1.22 20.61
CA PRO A 210 6.65 0.00 19.82
C PRO A 210 6.03 0.15 18.42
N THR A 211 6.57 -0.61 17.47
CA THR A 211 5.97 -0.73 16.12
C THR A 211 4.51 -1.17 16.23
N ILE A 212 3.64 -0.48 15.50
CA ILE A 212 2.21 -0.81 15.40
C ILE A 212 2.02 -1.87 14.32
N PHE A 213 1.11 -2.80 14.53
CA PHE A 213 0.66 -3.74 13.49
C PHE A 213 -0.80 -4.11 13.72
N ASP A 214 -1.51 -4.48 12.65
CA ASP A 214 -2.92 -4.92 12.70
C ASP A 214 -3.08 -6.30 13.31
#